data_8a2d42ea4932142d47c80b90a93712dc
#
_entry.id   8a2d42ea4932142d47c80b90a93712dc
#
_cell.length_a   1.000
_cell.length_b   1.000
_cell.length_c   1.000
_cell.angle_alpha   90.00
_cell.angle_beta   90.00
_cell.angle_gamma   90.00
#
_symmetry.space_group_name_H-M   'P 1'
#
loop_
_entity.id
_entity.type
_entity.pdbx_description
1 polymer ?
#
loop_
_entity_poly.entity_id
_entity_poly.type
_entity_poly.pdbx_seq_one_letter_code
_entity_poly.pdbx_strand_id
1 'polypeptide(L)'
;MTVMYQLAVLGSPTDEQISELEHLIAEAVRLFGLRLGQEVSWEVCPTDFSPEQQKSSAVVYYGGPGAPTANIDRLLRNSIPILPVVSDPGLVGTEIPEQLRPFNCLSYNQGGAERVATALLECAGLLPRQRRVFVSYRRTEAREAALQLFDAFSSRLFDVFLDTHGIAPAEDFQTMLWHRLCDSDVLVMLDTPGYFDSRWTNAEFGRALAKGISVLRVGWPDATPSIRTATASRAELLPEEVDDATGRLADDAVKRICHQLEMVRSESQAVRTVNLVSSIRNGVETIGGQVMGIGPNKAVYIHLPDGRNVVAYPTVGVPTSTTLHDAATYSPDNPAAVIYDQVGLHPNWLNHLDWLGSHIRTARWVKAHEAGWQFADWEAQ
;
A
#
# COMPACT_ATOMS: atom_id res chain seq x y z
N MET A 1 3.67 -6.71 -25.76
CA MET A 1 3.72 -6.45 -24.31
C MET A 1 2.87 -7.48 -23.63
N THR A 2 3.31 -8.03 -22.52
CA THR A 2 2.60 -9.13 -21.87
C THR A 2 1.71 -8.55 -20.76
N VAL A 3 0.41 -8.87 -20.79
CA VAL A 3 -0.50 -8.55 -19.67
C VAL A 3 0.00 -9.26 -18.41
N MET A 4 0.16 -8.53 -17.32
CA MET A 4 0.65 -9.06 -16.03
C MET A 4 -0.45 -9.14 -14.99
N TYR A 5 -1.41 -8.22 -15.05
CA TYR A 5 -2.54 -8.12 -14.14
C TYR A 5 -3.85 -8.16 -14.92
N GLN A 6 -4.85 -8.87 -14.40
CA GLN A 6 -6.16 -8.97 -15.03
C GLN A 6 -7.23 -8.53 -14.02
N LEU A 7 -7.86 -7.40 -14.31
CA LEU A 7 -8.90 -6.82 -13.48
C LEU A 7 -10.24 -6.87 -14.21
N ALA A 8 -11.30 -7.20 -13.49
CA ALA A 8 -12.66 -7.16 -14.03
C ALA A 8 -13.65 -6.52 -13.06
N VAL A 9 -14.68 -5.92 -13.65
CA VAL A 9 -15.88 -5.44 -12.97
C VAL A 9 -17.02 -6.39 -13.29
N LEU A 10 -17.68 -6.93 -12.29
CA LEU A 10 -18.85 -7.80 -12.43
C LEU A 10 -20.04 -7.26 -11.64
N GLY A 11 -21.19 -7.87 -11.77
CA GLY A 11 -22.41 -7.51 -11.07
C GLY A 11 -23.22 -6.44 -11.80
N SER A 12 -23.73 -5.46 -11.09
CA SER A 12 -24.61 -4.41 -11.62
C SER A 12 -24.07 -2.99 -11.31
N PRO A 13 -22.85 -2.62 -11.79
CA PRO A 13 -22.34 -1.29 -11.63
C PRO A 13 -23.13 -0.28 -12.46
N THR A 14 -23.16 0.98 -12.05
CA THR A 14 -23.62 2.09 -12.92
C THR A 14 -22.50 2.54 -13.85
N ASP A 15 -22.84 3.21 -14.95
CA ASP A 15 -21.84 3.77 -15.88
C ASP A 15 -20.91 4.77 -15.20
N GLU A 16 -21.43 5.55 -14.24
CA GLU A 16 -20.66 6.48 -13.43
C GLU A 16 -19.64 5.75 -12.55
N GLN A 17 -20.04 4.68 -11.85
CA GLN A 17 -19.15 3.85 -11.03
C GLN A 17 -18.04 3.21 -11.87
N ILE A 18 -18.37 2.75 -13.08
CA ILE A 18 -17.39 2.16 -14.00
C ILE A 18 -16.37 3.23 -14.41
N SER A 19 -16.84 4.40 -14.89
CA SER A 19 -15.97 5.46 -15.37
C SER A 19 -15.05 6.03 -14.29
N GLU A 20 -15.58 6.23 -13.08
CA GLU A 20 -14.83 6.72 -11.94
C GLU A 20 -13.76 5.70 -11.49
N LEU A 21 -14.14 4.42 -11.38
CA LEU A 21 -13.23 3.35 -10.99
C LEU A 21 -12.12 3.15 -12.04
N GLU A 22 -12.46 3.17 -13.34
CA GLU A 22 -11.50 3.04 -14.42
C GLU A 22 -10.47 4.17 -14.40
N HIS A 23 -10.92 5.41 -14.20
CA HIS A 23 -10.04 6.57 -14.06
C HIS A 23 -9.06 6.41 -12.89
N LEU A 24 -9.56 6.06 -11.71
CA LEU A 24 -8.74 5.88 -10.50
C LEU A 24 -7.74 4.74 -10.64
N ILE A 25 -8.14 3.62 -11.23
CA ILE A 25 -7.24 2.49 -11.51
C ILE A 25 -6.17 2.90 -12.52
N ALA A 26 -6.54 3.58 -13.61
CA ALA A 26 -5.58 4.04 -14.63
C ALA A 26 -4.51 4.97 -14.03
N GLU A 27 -4.92 5.92 -13.20
CA GLU A 27 -4.00 6.82 -12.49
C GLU A 27 -3.08 6.05 -11.53
N ALA A 28 -3.63 5.14 -10.73
CA ALA A 28 -2.86 4.38 -9.76
C ALA A 28 -1.84 3.45 -10.43
N VAL A 29 -2.22 2.68 -11.47
CA VAL A 29 -1.30 1.76 -12.15
C VAL A 29 -0.18 2.50 -12.91
N ARG A 30 -0.47 3.72 -13.42
CA ARG A 30 0.52 4.58 -14.07
C ARG A 30 1.68 4.93 -13.14
N LEU A 31 1.42 5.12 -11.85
CA LEU A 31 2.46 5.38 -10.84
C LEU A 31 3.45 4.21 -10.69
N PHE A 32 3.02 2.98 -10.97
CA PHE A 32 3.88 1.78 -11.01
C PHE A 32 4.57 1.58 -12.38
N GLY A 33 4.43 2.52 -13.32
CA GLY A 33 4.94 2.38 -14.67
C GLY A 33 4.14 1.40 -15.54
N LEU A 34 2.92 1.08 -15.14
CA LEU A 34 1.99 0.19 -15.86
C LEU A 34 0.90 1.01 -16.57
N ARG A 35 0.25 0.39 -17.56
CA ARG A 35 -0.81 1.02 -18.34
C ARG A 35 -2.05 0.14 -18.35
N LEU A 36 -3.20 0.75 -18.03
CA LEU A 36 -4.48 0.11 -18.18
C LEU A 36 -4.76 -0.17 -19.67
N GLY A 37 -5.28 -1.36 -19.97
CA GLY A 37 -5.45 -1.84 -21.34
C GLY A 37 -4.19 -2.43 -22.00
N GLN A 38 -3.04 -2.46 -21.29
CA GLN A 38 -1.78 -3.03 -21.79
C GLN A 38 -1.20 -4.05 -20.80
N GLU A 39 -0.38 -3.60 -19.84
CA GLU A 39 0.16 -4.46 -18.79
C GLU A 39 -0.89 -4.87 -17.75
N VAL A 40 -1.95 -4.07 -17.60
CA VAL A 40 -3.13 -4.34 -16.75
C VAL A 40 -4.35 -4.44 -17.66
N SER A 41 -4.94 -5.63 -17.85
CA SER A 41 -6.19 -5.75 -18.58
C SER A 41 -7.36 -5.28 -17.72
N TRP A 42 -8.36 -4.72 -18.38
CA TRP A 42 -9.57 -4.19 -17.76
C TRP A 42 -10.80 -4.68 -18.52
N GLU A 43 -11.64 -5.44 -17.86
CA GLU A 43 -12.85 -5.99 -18.44
C GLU A 43 -14.08 -5.58 -17.64
N VAL A 44 -15.08 -5.03 -18.34
CA VAL A 44 -16.32 -4.56 -17.72
C VAL A 44 -17.46 -5.49 -18.10
N CYS A 45 -18.07 -6.10 -17.10
CA CYS A 45 -19.21 -7.01 -17.22
C CYS A 45 -19.06 -8.05 -18.36
N PRO A 46 -17.87 -8.72 -18.48
CA PRO A 46 -17.70 -9.74 -19.50
C PRO A 46 -18.66 -10.91 -19.27
N THR A 47 -19.14 -11.49 -20.35
CA THR A 47 -20.00 -12.69 -20.28
C THR A 47 -19.26 -13.85 -19.63
N ASP A 48 -17.97 -13.97 -19.89
CA ASP A 48 -17.07 -14.96 -19.31
C ASP A 48 -15.71 -14.33 -18.98
N PHE A 49 -15.41 -14.19 -17.68
CA PHE A 49 -14.10 -13.76 -17.22
C PHE A 49 -13.28 -14.97 -16.80
N SER A 50 -12.31 -15.35 -17.63
CA SER A 50 -11.43 -16.50 -17.43
C SER A 50 -9.97 -16.08 -17.30
N PRO A 51 -9.54 -15.63 -16.11
CA PRO A 51 -8.17 -15.17 -15.92
C PRO A 51 -7.15 -16.31 -16.03
N GLU A 52 -5.98 -15.98 -16.59
CA GLU A 52 -4.87 -16.91 -16.75
C GLU A 52 -4.18 -17.18 -15.40
N GLN A 53 -3.86 -18.44 -15.10
CA GLN A 53 -3.28 -18.86 -13.81
C GLN A 53 -1.91 -18.20 -13.49
N GLN A 54 -1.16 -17.80 -14.53
CA GLN A 54 0.17 -17.19 -14.36
C GLN A 54 0.13 -15.67 -14.16
N LYS A 55 -1.07 -15.08 -14.12
CA LYS A 55 -1.27 -13.63 -13.96
C LYS A 55 -1.94 -13.33 -12.64
N SER A 56 -1.60 -12.18 -12.07
CA SER A 56 -2.31 -11.66 -10.90
C SER A 56 -3.68 -11.12 -11.31
N SER A 57 -4.73 -11.69 -10.74
CA SER A 57 -6.10 -11.36 -11.14
C SER A 57 -6.95 -11.00 -9.94
N ALA A 58 -7.86 -10.05 -10.11
CA ALA A 58 -8.83 -9.66 -9.10
C ALA A 58 -10.12 -9.13 -9.76
N VAL A 59 -11.21 -9.27 -9.04
CA VAL A 59 -12.53 -8.85 -9.51
C VAL A 59 -13.19 -7.95 -8.47
N VAL A 60 -13.82 -6.88 -8.91
CA VAL A 60 -14.80 -6.16 -8.11
C VAL A 60 -16.21 -6.57 -8.56
N TYR A 61 -17.06 -6.88 -7.58
CA TYR A 61 -18.45 -7.27 -7.83
C TYR A 61 -19.39 -6.24 -7.20
N TYR A 62 -20.05 -5.47 -8.04
CA TYR A 62 -21.09 -4.53 -7.60
C TYR A 62 -22.40 -5.27 -7.39
N GLY A 63 -22.86 -5.26 -6.15
CA GLY A 63 -24.15 -5.83 -5.78
C GLY A 63 -25.33 -5.08 -6.39
N GLY A 64 -26.49 -5.75 -6.38
CA GLY A 64 -27.72 -5.14 -6.84
C GLY A 64 -28.83 -6.19 -7.06
N PRO A 65 -30.10 -5.79 -7.10
CA PRO A 65 -31.19 -6.69 -7.38
C PRO A 65 -31.04 -7.35 -8.76
N GLY A 66 -30.94 -8.68 -8.78
CA GLY A 66 -30.79 -9.45 -10.03
C GLY A 66 -29.40 -9.38 -10.70
N ALA A 67 -28.38 -8.93 -9.97
CA ALA A 67 -27.00 -8.88 -10.47
C ALA A 67 -26.52 -10.26 -10.95
N PRO A 68 -25.82 -10.36 -12.11
CA PRO A 68 -25.35 -11.63 -12.67
C PRO A 68 -24.36 -12.34 -11.73
N THR A 69 -24.54 -13.67 -11.57
CA THR A 69 -23.69 -14.50 -10.69
C THR A 69 -22.90 -15.58 -11.44
N ALA A 70 -23.00 -15.62 -12.77
CA ALA A 70 -22.53 -16.73 -13.61
C ALA A 70 -21.05 -17.11 -13.43
N ASN A 71 -20.17 -16.17 -13.10
CA ASN A 71 -18.74 -16.40 -12.99
C ASN A 71 -18.24 -16.66 -11.55
N ILE A 72 -19.06 -16.37 -10.53
CA ILE A 72 -18.64 -16.32 -9.13
C ILE A 72 -18.06 -17.65 -8.65
N ASP A 73 -18.82 -18.76 -8.79
CA ASP A 73 -18.40 -20.07 -8.28
C ASP A 73 -17.10 -20.58 -8.92
N ARG A 74 -16.90 -20.27 -10.21
CA ARG A 74 -15.66 -20.63 -10.91
C ARG A 74 -14.48 -19.80 -10.41
N LEU A 75 -14.66 -18.50 -10.25
CA LEU A 75 -13.62 -17.60 -9.75
C LEU A 75 -13.20 -17.98 -8.33
N LEU A 76 -14.16 -18.29 -7.46
CA LEU A 76 -13.89 -18.74 -6.09
C LEU A 76 -13.13 -20.07 -6.06
N ARG A 77 -13.52 -21.05 -6.88
CA ARG A 77 -12.80 -22.33 -6.99
C ARG A 77 -11.36 -22.16 -7.46
N ASN A 78 -11.11 -21.16 -8.30
CA ASN A 78 -9.77 -20.83 -8.79
C ASN A 78 -9.01 -19.87 -7.85
N SER A 79 -9.53 -19.59 -6.66
CA SER A 79 -8.95 -18.68 -5.67
C SER A 79 -8.71 -17.26 -6.21
N ILE A 80 -9.50 -16.83 -7.19
CA ILE A 80 -9.43 -15.44 -7.68
C ILE A 80 -10.14 -14.53 -6.66
N PRO A 81 -9.47 -13.51 -6.12
CA PRO A 81 -10.07 -12.57 -5.19
C PRO A 81 -11.26 -11.84 -5.82
N ILE A 82 -12.40 -11.87 -5.14
CA ILE A 82 -13.59 -11.10 -5.51
C ILE A 82 -13.87 -10.12 -4.37
N LEU A 83 -13.90 -8.83 -4.70
CA LEU A 83 -14.23 -7.74 -3.80
C LEU A 83 -15.72 -7.40 -3.92
N PRO A 84 -16.58 -7.79 -2.98
CA PRO A 84 -18.00 -7.41 -3.02
C PRO A 84 -18.17 -5.94 -2.63
N VAL A 85 -19.00 -5.22 -3.39
CA VAL A 85 -19.35 -3.82 -3.14
C VAL A 85 -20.86 -3.69 -3.06
N VAL A 86 -21.34 -3.09 -1.97
CA VAL A 86 -22.77 -2.77 -1.74
C VAL A 86 -22.97 -1.26 -1.75
N SER A 87 -24.18 -0.85 -2.02
CA SER A 87 -24.56 0.57 -1.90
C SER A 87 -24.50 1.02 -0.44
N ASP A 88 -25.07 0.23 0.47
CA ASP A 88 -25.12 0.49 1.91
C ASP A 88 -24.88 -0.81 2.70
N PRO A 89 -24.17 -0.76 3.86
CA PRO A 89 -23.89 -1.96 4.67
C PRO A 89 -25.13 -2.76 5.09
N GLY A 90 -26.29 -2.10 5.27
CA GLY A 90 -27.55 -2.75 5.62
C GLY A 90 -28.13 -3.60 4.48
N LEU A 91 -27.64 -3.45 3.25
CA LEU A 91 -28.18 -4.11 2.06
C LEU A 91 -27.39 -5.36 1.62
N VAL A 92 -26.38 -5.79 2.36
CA VAL A 92 -25.58 -6.98 2.04
C VAL A 92 -26.46 -8.20 1.76
N GLY A 93 -27.52 -8.41 2.57
CA GLY A 93 -28.42 -9.56 2.42
C GLY A 93 -29.26 -9.55 1.14
N THR A 94 -29.48 -8.39 0.51
CA THR A 94 -30.31 -8.21 -0.68
C THR A 94 -29.52 -7.94 -1.95
N GLU A 95 -28.38 -7.27 -1.84
CA GLU A 95 -27.56 -6.91 -2.99
C GLU A 95 -26.46 -7.92 -3.31
N ILE A 96 -25.97 -8.67 -2.29
CA ILE A 96 -24.85 -9.59 -2.47
C ILE A 96 -25.35 -11.04 -2.54
N PRO A 97 -24.93 -11.81 -3.58
CA PRO A 97 -25.28 -13.21 -3.69
C PRO A 97 -24.69 -14.03 -2.54
N GLU A 98 -25.35 -15.12 -2.19
CA GLU A 98 -25.03 -15.96 -1.03
C GLU A 98 -23.54 -16.39 -0.99
N GLN A 99 -22.98 -16.74 -2.14
CA GLN A 99 -21.58 -17.15 -2.27
C GLN A 99 -20.58 -16.08 -1.86
N LEU A 100 -20.94 -14.81 -1.96
CA LEU A 100 -20.05 -13.67 -1.61
C LEU A 100 -20.31 -13.09 -0.24
N ARG A 101 -21.39 -13.43 0.46
CA ARG A 101 -21.71 -12.92 1.80
C ARG A 101 -20.67 -13.25 2.88
N PRO A 102 -19.93 -14.39 2.81
CA PRO A 102 -18.84 -14.65 3.77
C PRO A 102 -17.66 -13.68 3.65
N PHE A 103 -17.53 -12.95 2.54
CA PHE A 103 -16.45 -12.00 2.32
C PHE A 103 -16.81 -10.62 2.87
N ASN A 104 -15.78 -9.89 3.32
CA ASN A 104 -15.96 -8.52 3.77
C ASN A 104 -16.35 -7.62 2.60
N CYS A 105 -17.53 -7.01 2.69
CA CYS A 105 -18.07 -6.13 1.66
C CYS A 105 -17.65 -4.67 1.92
N LEU A 106 -17.35 -3.94 0.85
CA LEU A 106 -17.19 -2.48 0.94
C LEU A 106 -18.53 -1.79 0.66
N SER A 107 -18.80 -0.72 1.40
CA SER A 107 -19.92 0.18 1.09
C SER A 107 -19.43 1.31 0.18
N TYR A 108 -20.05 1.43 -1.01
CA TYR A 108 -19.73 2.50 -1.93
C TYR A 108 -20.06 3.88 -1.36
N ASN A 109 -21.21 4.02 -0.71
CA ASN A 109 -21.62 5.29 -0.12
C ASN A 109 -20.75 5.76 1.05
N GLN A 110 -20.06 4.84 1.73
CA GLN A 110 -19.18 5.18 2.85
C GLN A 110 -17.71 5.33 2.42
N GLY A 111 -17.25 4.51 1.49
CA GLY A 111 -15.85 4.43 1.10
C GLY A 111 -15.49 5.19 -0.17
N GLY A 112 -16.46 5.41 -1.05
CA GLY A 112 -16.23 6.01 -2.37
C GLY A 112 -15.52 5.07 -3.35
N ALA A 113 -15.35 5.53 -4.56
CA ALA A 113 -14.65 4.80 -5.62
C ALA A 113 -13.16 4.61 -5.29
N GLU A 114 -12.52 5.56 -4.60
CA GLU A 114 -11.11 5.50 -4.22
C GLU A 114 -10.82 4.30 -3.30
N ARG A 115 -11.72 4.03 -2.36
CA ARG A 115 -11.55 2.87 -1.48
C ARG A 115 -11.75 1.56 -2.24
N VAL A 116 -12.68 1.52 -3.20
CA VAL A 116 -12.91 0.37 -4.07
C VAL A 116 -11.70 0.14 -4.98
N ALA A 117 -11.17 1.20 -5.62
CA ALA A 117 -9.98 1.14 -6.46
C ALA A 117 -8.77 0.60 -5.69
N THR A 118 -8.50 1.18 -4.51
CA THR A 118 -7.39 0.76 -3.64
C THR A 118 -7.53 -0.71 -3.24
N ALA A 119 -8.72 -1.15 -2.81
CA ALA A 119 -8.97 -2.52 -2.41
C ALA A 119 -8.86 -3.52 -3.58
N LEU A 120 -9.26 -3.15 -4.79
CA LEU A 120 -9.08 -3.98 -5.98
C LEU A 120 -7.59 -4.17 -6.29
N LEU A 121 -6.78 -3.10 -6.18
CA LEU A 121 -5.33 -3.19 -6.36
C LEU A 121 -4.64 -3.99 -5.24
N GLU A 122 -5.16 -3.94 -4.00
CA GLU A 122 -4.74 -4.80 -2.89
C GLU A 122 -5.06 -6.28 -3.18
N CYS A 123 -6.23 -6.57 -3.74
CA CYS A 123 -6.62 -7.92 -4.17
C CYS A 123 -5.73 -8.45 -5.31
N ALA A 124 -5.34 -7.59 -6.23
CA ALA A 124 -4.45 -7.92 -7.34
C ALA A 124 -2.96 -7.98 -6.93
N GLY A 125 -2.60 -7.68 -5.68
CA GLY A 125 -1.21 -7.69 -5.20
C GLY A 125 -0.34 -6.51 -5.67
N LEU A 126 -0.93 -5.51 -6.34
CA LEU A 126 -0.23 -4.26 -6.68
C LEU A 126 0.00 -3.38 -5.46
N LEU A 127 -0.96 -3.31 -4.55
CA LEU A 127 -0.84 -2.66 -3.25
C LEU A 127 -0.77 -3.71 -2.14
N PRO A 128 -0.06 -3.43 -1.04
CA PRO A 128 -0.08 -4.31 0.12
C PRO A 128 -1.46 -4.25 0.81
N ARG A 129 -1.94 -5.39 1.31
CA ARG A 129 -3.20 -5.43 2.08
C ARG A 129 -3.08 -4.76 3.45
N GLN A 130 -1.87 -4.73 4.00
CA GLN A 130 -1.60 -4.01 5.23
C GLN A 130 -1.57 -2.51 4.92
N ARG A 131 -2.26 -1.75 5.74
CA ARG A 131 -2.53 -0.32 5.58
C ARG A 131 -2.02 0.37 6.83
N ARG A 132 -0.92 1.11 6.74
CA ARG A 132 -0.26 1.70 7.91
C ARG A 132 -0.08 3.19 7.72
N VAL A 133 -0.45 3.94 8.73
CA VAL A 133 -0.33 5.40 8.72
C VAL A 133 0.27 5.89 10.02
N PHE A 134 1.21 6.81 9.89
CA PHE A 134 1.81 7.51 11.02
C PHE A 134 1.23 8.92 11.09
N VAL A 135 0.62 9.27 12.22
CA VAL A 135 0.07 10.62 12.44
C VAL A 135 1.04 11.41 13.31
N SER A 136 1.67 12.42 12.71
CA SER A 136 2.58 13.34 13.36
C SER A 136 1.89 14.66 13.66
N TYR A 137 1.92 15.08 14.92
CA TYR A 137 1.23 16.29 15.36
C TYR A 137 1.86 16.89 16.62
N ARG A 138 1.63 18.17 16.83
CA ARG A 138 2.00 18.85 18.09
C ARG A 138 0.87 18.66 19.11
N ARG A 139 1.16 17.95 20.20
CA ARG A 139 0.15 17.56 21.21
C ARG A 139 -0.62 18.72 21.80
N THR A 140 0.03 19.87 21.96
CA THR A 140 -0.56 21.06 22.55
C THR A 140 -1.53 21.78 21.61
N GLU A 141 -1.52 21.48 20.30
CA GLU A 141 -2.25 22.24 19.29
C GLU A 141 -3.28 21.39 18.53
N ALA A 142 -3.03 20.09 18.30
CA ALA A 142 -3.86 19.26 17.43
C ALA A 142 -4.25 17.90 18.03
N ARG A 143 -4.25 17.76 19.37
CA ARG A 143 -4.53 16.47 20.02
C ARG A 143 -5.90 15.91 19.66
N GLU A 144 -6.96 16.72 19.76
CA GLU A 144 -8.33 16.25 19.54
C GLU A 144 -8.59 15.91 18.06
N ALA A 145 -8.03 16.70 17.15
CA ALA A 145 -8.06 16.40 15.71
C ALA A 145 -7.30 15.09 15.40
N ALA A 146 -6.13 14.87 16.03
CA ALA A 146 -5.35 13.65 15.85
C ALA A 146 -6.11 12.41 16.33
N LEU A 147 -6.81 12.47 17.46
CA LEU A 147 -7.65 11.39 17.97
C LEU A 147 -8.86 11.13 17.06
N GLN A 148 -9.50 12.18 16.55
CA GLN A 148 -10.60 12.06 15.60
C GLN A 148 -10.16 11.40 14.29
N LEU A 149 -8.99 11.78 13.76
CA LEU A 149 -8.42 11.15 12.57
C LEU A 149 -7.97 9.71 12.84
N PHE A 150 -7.46 9.42 14.05
CA PHE A 150 -7.18 8.04 14.47
C PHE A 150 -8.40 7.15 14.34
N ASP A 151 -9.55 7.57 14.89
CA ASP A 151 -10.81 6.82 14.79
C ASP A 151 -11.27 6.68 13.34
N ALA A 152 -11.19 7.77 12.56
CA ALA A 152 -11.62 7.80 11.16
C ALA A 152 -10.75 6.90 10.25
N PHE A 153 -9.44 6.85 10.46
CA PHE A 153 -8.53 5.99 9.71
C PHE A 153 -8.66 4.53 10.15
N SER A 154 -8.77 4.28 11.46
CA SER A 154 -8.97 2.93 12.00
C SER A 154 -10.27 2.30 11.49
N SER A 155 -11.35 3.07 11.36
CA SER A 155 -12.61 2.60 10.77
C SER A 155 -12.48 2.21 9.29
N ARG A 156 -11.44 2.69 8.61
CA ARG A 156 -11.05 2.33 7.24
C ARG A 156 -9.95 1.27 7.16
N LEU A 157 -9.74 0.54 8.26
CA LEU A 157 -8.78 -0.55 8.37
C LEU A 157 -7.31 -0.13 8.25
N PHE A 158 -6.98 1.11 8.56
CA PHE A 158 -5.59 1.49 8.77
C PHE A 158 -5.12 1.09 10.17
N ASP A 159 -3.93 0.53 10.24
CA ASP A 159 -3.14 0.45 11.47
C ASP A 159 -2.53 1.84 11.69
N VAL A 160 -3.13 2.60 12.60
CA VAL A 160 -2.77 4.01 12.84
C VAL A 160 -1.80 4.09 13.98
N PHE A 161 -0.62 4.61 13.73
CA PHE A 161 0.32 4.93 14.78
C PHE A 161 0.19 6.41 15.18
N LEU A 162 -0.13 6.61 16.45
CA LEU A 162 -0.07 7.90 17.16
C LEU A 162 1.03 7.81 18.22
N ASP A 163 1.87 8.81 18.33
CA ASP A 163 3.04 8.81 19.21
C ASP A 163 2.72 8.58 20.70
N THR A 164 1.44 8.71 21.11
CA THR A 164 0.97 8.49 22.48
C THR A 164 0.49 7.07 22.76
N HIS A 165 0.25 6.24 21.75
CA HIS A 165 -0.36 4.94 21.89
C HIS A 165 0.50 3.86 21.24
N GLY A 166 0.90 2.84 22.00
CA GLY A 166 1.44 1.61 21.44
C GLY A 166 2.93 1.34 21.66
N ILE A 167 3.64 2.14 22.46
CA ILE A 167 5.00 1.79 22.90
C ILE A 167 4.93 1.30 24.34
N ALA A 168 5.42 0.07 24.56
CA ALA A 168 5.39 -0.56 25.88
C ALA A 168 6.31 0.19 26.87
N PRO A 169 5.99 0.22 28.18
CA PRO A 169 6.89 0.74 29.20
C PRO A 169 8.25 0.04 29.15
N ALA A 170 9.32 0.82 29.32
CA ALA A 170 10.72 0.36 29.31
C ALA A 170 11.30 -0.03 27.92
N GLU A 171 10.59 0.16 26.82
CA GLU A 171 11.19 0.10 25.48
C GLU A 171 11.89 1.42 25.12
N ASP A 172 12.94 1.34 24.27
CA ASP A 172 13.54 2.53 23.67
C ASP A 172 12.53 3.20 22.73
N PHE A 173 11.87 4.22 23.29
CA PHE A 173 10.81 4.97 22.63
C PHE A 173 11.23 5.46 21.23
N GLN A 174 12.44 5.97 21.08
CA GLN A 174 12.89 6.54 19.80
C GLN A 174 13.11 5.46 18.75
N THR A 175 13.78 4.39 19.10
CA THR A 175 14.08 3.29 18.17
C THR A 175 12.78 2.61 17.70
N MET A 176 11.82 2.44 18.61
CA MET A 176 10.51 1.90 18.26
C MET A 176 9.71 2.87 17.38
N LEU A 177 9.71 4.15 17.69
CA LEU A 177 9.07 5.19 16.89
C LEU A 177 9.57 5.19 15.44
N TRP A 178 10.90 5.07 15.26
CA TRP A 178 11.50 5.01 13.93
C TRP A 178 11.14 3.75 13.18
N HIS A 179 11.09 2.63 13.86
CA HIS A 179 10.67 1.37 13.26
C HIS A 179 9.22 1.46 12.75
N ARG A 180 8.30 2.01 13.57
CA ARG A 180 6.90 2.25 13.18
C ARG A 180 6.78 3.22 12.01
N LEU A 181 7.55 4.29 12.01
CA LEU A 181 7.56 5.23 10.90
C LEU A 181 8.03 4.55 9.61
N CYS A 182 9.12 3.77 9.65
CA CYS A 182 9.62 3.04 8.48
C CYS A 182 8.61 2.04 7.90
N ASP A 183 7.74 1.49 8.76
CA ASP A 183 6.70 0.55 8.39
C ASP A 183 5.43 1.23 7.85
N SER A 184 5.33 2.55 7.99
CA SER A 184 4.15 3.30 7.56
C SER A 184 4.14 3.57 6.05
N ASP A 185 2.95 3.58 5.48
CA ASP A 185 2.72 3.90 4.08
C ASP A 185 2.77 5.41 3.84
N VAL A 186 2.21 6.19 4.78
CA VAL A 186 2.07 7.65 4.71
C VAL A 186 2.36 8.26 6.08
N LEU A 187 3.03 9.40 6.07
CA LEU A 187 3.06 10.31 7.22
C LEU A 187 1.93 11.34 7.05
N VAL A 188 0.92 11.31 7.92
CA VAL A 188 -0.08 12.39 8.03
C VAL A 188 0.46 13.42 9.00
N MET A 189 0.76 14.60 8.49
CA MET A 189 1.31 15.73 9.23
C MET A 189 0.19 16.73 9.54
N LEU A 190 -0.12 16.96 10.81
CA LEU A 190 -1.04 18.02 11.22
C LEU A 190 -0.25 19.32 11.40
N ASP A 191 -0.21 20.12 10.33
CA ASP A 191 0.62 21.32 10.21
C ASP A 191 -0.05 22.52 10.89
N THR A 192 0.09 22.57 12.20
CA THR A 192 -0.30 23.72 13.05
C THR A 192 0.83 24.77 13.09
N PRO A 193 0.58 26.02 13.51
CA PRO A 193 1.60 27.08 13.54
C PRO A 193 2.90 26.69 14.25
N GLY A 194 2.81 25.89 15.31
CA GLY A 194 3.98 25.46 16.06
C GLY A 194 4.54 24.08 15.69
N TYR A 195 4.07 23.44 14.62
CA TYR A 195 4.50 22.08 14.25
C TYR A 195 6.03 21.95 14.17
N PHE A 196 6.69 22.86 13.45
CA PHE A 196 8.14 22.83 13.28
C PHE A 196 8.95 23.41 14.47
N ASP A 197 8.30 23.92 15.50
CA ASP A 197 8.98 24.33 16.75
C ASP A 197 9.35 23.11 17.61
N SER A 198 8.66 22.00 17.41
CA SER A 198 8.96 20.74 18.09
C SER A 198 10.11 19.99 17.41
N ARG A 199 11.15 19.67 18.18
CA ARG A 199 12.25 18.84 17.68
C ARG A 199 11.80 17.45 17.23
N TRP A 200 10.71 16.93 17.81
CA TRP A 200 10.18 15.60 17.53
C TRP A 200 9.48 15.56 16.18
N THR A 201 8.52 16.44 15.95
CA THR A 201 7.82 16.52 14.66
C THR A 201 8.79 16.85 13.51
N ASN A 202 9.80 17.69 13.77
CA ASN A 202 10.90 17.94 12.83
C ASN A 202 11.67 16.65 12.46
N ALA A 203 11.99 15.83 13.46
CA ALA A 203 12.73 14.58 13.23
C ALA A 203 11.88 13.53 12.51
N GLU A 204 10.59 13.40 12.86
CA GLU A 204 9.64 12.51 12.18
C GLU A 204 9.48 12.88 10.70
N PHE A 205 9.21 14.16 10.44
CA PHE A 205 9.10 14.69 9.08
C PHE A 205 10.38 14.47 8.27
N GLY A 206 11.55 14.82 8.81
CA GLY A 206 12.83 14.65 8.12
C GLY A 206 13.15 13.19 7.82
N ARG A 207 12.82 12.27 8.71
CA ARG A 207 13.03 10.83 8.50
C ARG A 207 12.04 10.22 7.52
N ALA A 208 10.78 10.66 7.51
CA ALA A 208 9.81 10.27 6.50
C ALA A 208 10.31 10.62 5.09
N LEU A 209 10.79 11.85 4.90
CA LEU A 209 11.39 12.28 3.63
C LEU A 209 12.62 11.44 3.26
N ALA A 210 13.54 11.22 4.21
CA ALA A 210 14.75 10.43 3.96
C ALA A 210 14.44 8.96 3.58
N LYS A 211 13.31 8.44 4.08
CA LYS A 211 12.81 7.08 3.76
C LYS A 211 11.94 7.03 2.49
N GLY A 212 11.66 8.17 1.86
CA GLY A 212 10.78 8.28 0.71
C GLY A 212 9.31 8.01 1.02
N ILE A 213 8.90 8.17 2.28
CA ILE A 213 7.51 8.07 2.70
C ILE A 213 6.79 9.35 2.27
N SER A 214 5.69 9.22 1.54
CA SER A 214 4.89 10.38 1.15
C SER A 214 4.24 11.03 2.36
N VAL A 215 4.17 12.35 2.33
CA VAL A 215 3.58 13.16 3.39
C VAL A 215 2.24 13.70 2.92
N LEU A 216 1.19 13.46 3.71
CA LEU A 216 -0.08 14.17 3.61
C LEU A 216 -0.08 15.29 4.65
N ARG A 217 0.05 16.53 4.19
CA ARG A 217 -0.01 17.71 5.03
C ARG A 217 -1.48 18.13 5.21
N VAL A 218 -1.96 18.09 6.44
CA VAL A 218 -3.23 18.70 6.85
C VAL A 218 -2.90 20.09 7.39
N GLY A 219 -3.14 21.12 6.57
CA GLY A 219 -2.76 22.50 6.86
C GLY A 219 -3.81 23.22 7.70
N TRP A 220 -3.42 23.75 8.85
CA TRP A 220 -4.27 24.61 9.68
C TRP A 220 -4.47 25.98 9.04
N PRO A 221 -5.65 26.63 9.26
CA PRO A 221 -5.98 27.91 8.62
C PRO A 221 -5.01 29.06 8.95
N ASP A 222 -4.42 29.03 10.15
CA ASP A 222 -3.46 30.02 10.67
C ASP A 222 -2.00 29.60 10.51
N ALA A 223 -1.74 28.42 9.95
CA ALA A 223 -0.38 27.93 9.71
C ALA A 223 0.19 28.42 8.38
N THR A 224 1.36 29.02 8.41
CA THR A 224 2.10 29.36 7.20
C THR A 224 2.84 28.14 6.65
N PRO A 225 2.54 27.68 5.40
CA PRO A 225 3.22 26.52 4.83
C PRO A 225 4.73 26.69 4.78
N SER A 226 5.46 25.72 5.33
CA SER A 226 6.93 25.69 5.23
C SER A 226 7.36 25.31 3.82
N ILE A 227 8.47 25.86 3.33
CA ILE A 227 9.11 25.43 2.08
C ILE A 227 9.48 23.94 2.11
N ARG A 228 9.70 23.38 3.28
CA ARG A 228 10.01 21.94 3.48
C ARG A 228 8.85 21.02 3.06
N THR A 229 7.61 21.52 3.09
CA THR A 229 6.40 20.78 2.72
C THR A 229 5.99 21.01 1.26
N ALA A 230 6.86 21.61 0.44
CA ALA A 230 6.52 21.99 -0.95
C ALA A 230 6.09 20.79 -1.82
N THR A 231 6.65 19.61 -1.56
CA THR A 231 6.34 18.37 -2.28
C THR A 231 5.30 17.49 -1.59
N ALA A 232 4.79 17.89 -0.41
CA ALA A 232 3.76 17.14 0.29
C ALA A 232 2.40 17.28 -0.40
N SER A 233 1.63 16.21 -0.42
CA SER A 233 0.21 16.28 -0.78
C SER A 233 -0.55 17.08 0.28
N ARG A 234 -1.57 17.84 -0.12
CA ARG A 234 -2.19 18.84 0.75
C ARG A 234 -3.66 18.61 0.97
N ALA A 235 -4.09 18.73 2.22
CA ALA A 235 -5.47 18.87 2.64
C ALA A 235 -5.57 20.13 3.50
N GLU A 236 -5.89 21.26 2.87
CA GLU A 236 -6.00 22.53 3.59
C GLU A 236 -7.34 22.58 4.34
N LEU A 237 -7.31 23.01 5.59
CA LEU A 237 -8.50 23.24 6.41
C LEU A 237 -8.96 24.68 6.26
N LEU A 238 -10.28 24.86 6.17
CA LEU A 238 -10.91 26.18 6.25
C LEU A 238 -11.13 26.59 7.72
N PRO A 239 -11.18 27.89 8.03
CA PRO A 239 -11.41 28.33 9.41
C PRO A 239 -12.66 27.73 10.05
N GLU A 240 -13.75 27.58 9.29
CA GLU A 240 -15.03 27.00 9.75
C GLU A 240 -14.98 25.47 9.91
N GLU A 241 -13.93 24.81 9.45
CA GLU A 241 -13.76 23.37 9.60
C GLU A 241 -13.01 22.96 10.87
N VAL A 242 -12.49 23.92 11.63
CA VAL A 242 -11.83 23.69 12.92
C VAL A 242 -12.67 24.33 14.02
N ASP A 243 -13.13 23.55 14.96
CA ASP A 243 -13.87 24.05 16.13
C ASP A 243 -12.86 24.58 17.17
N ASP A 244 -12.80 25.89 17.34
CA ASP A 244 -11.89 26.57 18.26
C ASP A 244 -12.09 26.14 19.74
N ALA A 245 -13.29 25.73 20.12
CA ALA A 245 -13.59 25.33 21.49
C ALA A 245 -13.13 23.92 21.82
N THR A 246 -13.23 23.00 20.85
CA THR A 246 -12.93 21.59 21.05
C THR A 246 -11.65 21.13 20.34
N GLY A 247 -11.17 21.87 19.35
CA GLY A 247 -10.06 21.48 18.47
C GLY A 247 -10.40 20.33 17.49
N ARG A 248 -11.69 20.02 17.33
CA ARG A 248 -12.17 18.96 16.42
C ARG A 248 -12.38 19.50 15.00
N LEU A 249 -12.27 18.62 14.05
CA LEU A 249 -12.52 18.91 12.64
C LEU A 249 -13.97 18.64 12.26
N ALA A 250 -14.49 19.40 11.31
CA ALA A 250 -15.78 19.12 10.69
C ALA A 250 -15.75 17.75 9.96
N ASP A 251 -16.89 17.05 9.96
CA ASP A 251 -16.99 15.71 9.39
C ASP A 251 -16.61 15.65 7.90
N ASP A 252 -16.94 16.69 7.13
CA ASP A 252 -16.60 16.74 5.71
C ASP A 252 -15.10 16.96 5.48
N ALA A 253 -14.42 17.71 6.35
CA ALA A 253 -12.97 17.81 6.34
C ALA A 253 -12.31 16.46 6.64
N VAL A 254 -12.82 15.72 7.64
CA VAL A 254 -12.34 14.37 7.97
C VAL A 254 -12.52 13.43 6.77
N LYS A 255 -13.68 13.43 6.11
CA LYS A 255 -13.93 12.61 4.91
C LYS A 255 -12.93 12.95 3.80
N ARG A 256 -12.73 14.24 3.52
CA ARG A 256 -11.78 14.72 2.49
C ARG A 256 -10.34 14.27 2.81
N ILE A 257 -9.91 14.38 4.07
CA ILE A 257 -8.58 13.90 4.50
C ILE A 257 -8.46 12.39 4.30
N CYS A 258 -9.50 11.61 4.62
CA CYS A 258 -9.50 10.17 4.41
C CYS A 258 -9.37 9.79 2.93
N HIS A 259 -10.08 10.47 2.02
CA HIS A 259 -9.97 10.24 0.58
C HIS A 259 -8.56 10.58 0.09
N GLN A 260 -8.02 11.72 0.52
CA GLN A 260 -6.66 12.12 0.17
C GLN A 260 -5.62 11.12 0.65
N LEU A 261 -5.81 10.53 1.86
CA LEU A 261 -4.92 9.51 2.40
C LEU A 261 -4.86 8.26 1.50
N GLU A 262 -5.98 7.81 0.91
CA GLU A 262 -6.00 6.67 -0.01
C GLU A 262 -5.13 6.95 -1.25
N MET A 263 -5.26 8.14 -1.83
CA MET A 263 -4.50 8.53 -3.01
C MET A 263 -3.00 8.62 -2.70
N VAL A 264 -2.65 9.31 -1.62
CA VAL A 264 -1.25 9.49 -1.19
C VAL A 264 -0.61 8.15 -0.82
N ARG A 265 -1.37 7.22 -0.24
CA ARG A 265 -0.88 5.87 0.04
C ARG A 265 -0.50 5.11 -1.23
N SER A 266 -1.35 5.15 -2.23
CA SER A 266 -1.08 4.50 -3.52
C SER A 266 0.18 5.08 -4.18
N GLU A 267 0.33 6.40 -4.17
CA GLU A 267 1.51 7.10 -4.65
C GLU A 267 2.77 6.71 -3.87
N SER A 268 2.72 6.72 -2.54
CA SER A 268 3.84 6.35 -1.67
C SER A 268 4.34 4.94 -1.95
N GLN A 269 3.43 3.99 -2.06
CA GLN A 269 3.76 2.59 -2.37
C GLN A 269 4.38 2.44 -3.76
N ALA A 270 3.85 3.15 -4.76
CA ALA A 270 4.37 3.12 -6.12
C ALA A 270 5.78 3.69 -6.19
N VAL A 271 6.00 4.90 -5.68
CA VAL A 271 7.31 5.57 -5.71
C VAL A 271 8.37 4.74 -5.00
N ARG A 272 8.06 4.23 -3.81
CA ARG A 272 9.00 3.40 -3.03
C ARG A 272 9.31 2.07 -3.73
N THR A 273 8.31 1.44 -4.38
CA THR A 273 8.51 0.22 -5.17
C THR A 273 9.42 0.49 -6.36
N VAL A 274 9.17 1.55 -7.12
CA VAL A 274 10.00 1.94 -8.27
C VAL A 274 11.44 2.25 -7.86
N ASN A 275 11.63 2.92 -6.73
CA ASN A 275 12.97 3.21 -6.20
C ASN A 275 13.72 1.91 -5.82
N LEU A 276 13.05 0.95 -5.17
CA LEU A 276 13.64 -0.35 -4.88
C LEU A 276 14.01 -1.12 -6.16
N VAL A 277 13.11 -1.16 -7.14
CA VAL A 277 13.37 -1.80 -8.45
C VAL A 277 14.56 -1.13 -9.15
N SER A 278 14.66 0.19 -9.11
CA SER A 278 15.80 0.93 -9.68
C SER A 278 17.10 0.60 -8.96
N SER A 279 17.08 0.49 -7.64
CA SER A 279 18.23 0.07 -6.83
C SER A 279 18.68 -1.36 -7.19
N ILE A 280 17.73 -2.30 -7.32
CA ILE A 280 18.01 -3.67 -7.77
C ILE A 280 18.67 -3.65 -9.14
N ARG A 281 18.08 -2.92 -10.10
CA ARG A 281 18.61 -2.82 -11.47
C ARG A 281 20.04 -2.32 -11.48
N ASN A 282 20.29 -1.20 -10.81
CA ASN A 282 21.64 -0.63 -10.74
C ASN A 282 22.64 -1.60 -10.11
N GLY A 283 22.26 -2.29 -9.03
CA GLY A 283 23.13 -3.29 -8.39
C GLY A 283 23.43 -4.48 -9.29
N VAL A 284 22.43 -5.00 -9.99
CA VAL A 284 22.56 -6.13 -10.91
C VAL A 284 23.41 -5.75 -12.14
N GLU A 285 23.16 -4.60 -12.75
CA GLU A 285 23.91 -4.12 -13.92
C GLU A 285 25.39 -3.83 -13.58
N THR A 286 25.67 -3.32 -12.37
CA THR A 286 27.05 -3.07 -11.90
C THR A 286 27.89 -4.34 -11.86
N ILE A 287 27.30 -5.49 -11.60
CA ILE A 287 28.01 -6.79 -11.61
C ILE A 287 27.95 -7.49 -12.97
N GLY A 288 27.41 -6.86 -14.01
CA GLY A 288 27.28 -7.43 -15.36
C GLY A 288 26.06 -8.35 -15.54
N GLY A 289 25.14 -8.38 -14.60
CA GLY A 289 23.85 -9.06 -14.73
C GLY A 289 22.82 -8.21 -15.46
N GLN A 290 21.62 -8.73 -15.63
CA GLN A 290 20.55 -8.11 -16.42
C GLN A 290 19.19 -8.26 -15.73
N VAL A 291 18.40 -7.17 -15.65
CA VAL A 291 16.99 -7.24 -15.28
C VAL A 291 16.17 -7.52 -16.52
N MET A 292 15.62 -8.72 -16.61
CA MET A 292 14.87 -9.23 -17.77
C MET A 292 13.45 -8.64 -17.86
N GLY A 293 12.87 -8.26 -16.73
CA GLY A 293 11.52 -7.68 -16.68
C GLY A 293 10.91 -7.70 -15.29
N ILE A 294 9.69 -7.17 -15.21
CA ILE A 294 8.87 -7.18 -14.01
C ILE A 294 7.61 -8.03 -14.31
N GLY A 295 7.23 -8.87 -13.38
CA GLY A 295 6.08 -9.76 -13.49
C GLY A 295 5.03 -9.54 -12.41
N PRO A 296 4.07 -10.48 -12.28
CA PRO A 296 3.05 -10.47 -11.24
C PRO A 296 3.67 -10.39 -9.84
N ASN A 297 2.90 -9.89 -8.87
CA ASN A 297 3.36 -9.69 -7.48
C ASN A 297 4.62 -8.82 -7.37
N LYS A 298 4.85 -7.93 -8.34
CA LYS A 298 6.04 -7.06 -8.44
C LYS A 298 7.36 -7.85 -8.56
N ALA A 299 7.31 -9.09 -9.02
CA ALA A 299 8.49 -9.93 -9.24
C ALA A 299 9.44 -9.30 -10.24
N VAL A 300 10.72 -9.17 -9.90
CA VAL A 300 11.79 -8.69 -10.79
C VAL A 300 12.61 -9.89 -11.22
N TYR A 301 12.57 -10.22 -12.50
CA TYR A 301 13.33 -11.32 -13.07
C TYR A 301 14.76 -10.87 -13.39
N ILE A 302 15.72 -11.56 -12.83
CA ILE A 302 17.15 -11.22 -12.92
C ILE A 302 17.90 -12.37 -13.56
N HIS A 303 18.76 -12.05 -14.56
CA HIS A 303 19.76 -12.95 -15.12
C HIS A 303 21.14 -12.54 -14.62
N LEU A 304 21.82 -13.42 -13.90
CA LEU A 304 23.15 -13.17 -13.35
C LEU A 304 24.26 -13.49 -14.37
N PRO A 305 25.49 -12.90 -14.23
CA PRO A 305 26.58 -13.10 -15.18
C PRO A 305 27.02 -14.56 -15.32
N ASP A 306 26.81 -15.37 -14.33
CA ASP A 306 27.13 -16.82 -14.32
C ASP A 306 26.05 -17.71 -14.95
N GLY A 307 25.00 -17.10 -15.56
CA GLY A 307 23.91 -17.80 -16.24
C GLY A 307 22.74 -18.18 -15.35
N ARG A 308 22.77 -17.91 -14.04
CA ARG A 308 21.66 -18.21 -13.13
C ARG A 308 20.54 -17.18 -13.24
N ASN A 309 19.30 -17.64 -13.01
CA ASN A 309 18.13 -16.81 -12.90
C ASN A 309 17.69 -16.70 -11.44
N VAL A 310 17.35 -15.49 -11.00
CA VAL A 310 16.84 -15.18 -9.66
C VAL A 310 15.58 -14.34 -9.81
N VAL A 311 14.60 -14.55 -8.93
CA VAL A 311 13.41 -13.69 -8.87
C VAL A 311 13.46 -12.86 -7.59
N ALA A 312 13.51 -11.54 -7.75
CA ALA A 312 13.56 -10.62 -6.62
C ALA A 312 12.18 -9.97 -6.37
N TYR A 313 11.79 -9.89 -5.11
CA TYR A 313 10.53 -9.29 -4.66
C TYR A 313 10.84 -8.04 -3.83
N PRO A 314 10.70 -6.83 -4.41
CA PRO A 314 10.87 -5.58 -3.67
C PRO A 314 9.78 -5.43 -2.62
N THR A 315 10.17 -5.23 -1.36
CA THR A 315 9.28 -5.08 -0.23
C THR A 315 9.40 -3.68 0.37
N VAL A 316 8.31 -2.93 0.29
CA VAL A 316 8.16 -1.62 0.92
C VAL A 316 7.67 -1.80 2.35
N GLY A 317 8.26 -1.08 3.30
CA GLY A 317 7.98 -1.22 4.73
C GLY A 317 8.89 -2.22 5.42
N VAL A 318 8.43 -2.75 6.55
CA VAL A 318 9.16 -3.72 7.36
C VAL A 318 8.88 -5.14 6.85
N PRO A 319 9.88 -5.90 6.38
CA PRO A 319 9.65 -7.26 5.93
C PRO A 319 9.34 -8.20 7.10
N THR A 320 8.55 -9.23 6.83
CA THR A 320 8.08 -10.20 7.82
C THR A 320 8.34 -11.64 7.35
N SER A 321 8.15 -12.62 8.22
CA SER A 321 8.23 -14.04 7.84
C SER A 321 7.25 -14.41 6.71
N THR A 322 6.06 -13.79 6.67
CA THR A 322 5.11 -13.98 5.57
C THR A 322 5.66 -13.45 4.24
N THR A 323 6.40 -12.34 4.25
CA THR A 323 7.05 -11.80 3.04
C THR A 323 8.02 -12.81 2.43
N LEU A 324 8.78 -13.52 3.27
CA LEU A 324 9.73 -14.54 2.81
C LEU A 324 9.00 -15.79 2.29
N HIS A 325 7.94 -16.20 2.99
CA HIS A 325 7.09 -17.32 2.60
C HIS A 325 6.41 -17.04 1.23
N ASP A 326 5.86 -15.86 1.05
CA ASP A 326 5.19 -15.47 -0.19
C ASP A 326 6.16 -15.46 -1.37
N ALA A 327 7.38 -14.92 -1.19
CA ALA A 327 8.41 -14.93 -2.21
C ALA A 327 8.78 -16.36 -2.64
N ALA A 328 8.96 -17.27 -1.68
CA ALA A 328 9.23 -18.68 -1.94
C ALA A 328 8.06 -19.37 -2.67
N THR A 329 6.81 -19.02 -2.30
CA THR A 329 5.59 -19.60 -2.88
C THR A 329 5.37 -19.11 -4.32
N TYR A 330 5.66 -17.84 -4.61
CA TYR A 330 5.51 -17.26 -5.95
C TYR A 330 6.62 -17.69 -6.92
N SER A 331 7.71 -18.25 -6.43
CA SER A 331 8.89 -18.65 -7.22
C SER A 331 9.34 -20.08 -6.89
N PRO A 332 8.49 -21.11 -7.09
CA PRO A 332 8.84 -22.47 -6.69
C PRO A 332 10.02 -23.06 -7.47
N ASP A 333 10.21 -22.63 -8.72
CA ASP A 333 11.20 -23.18 -9.67
C ASP A 333 12.50 -22.36 -9.74
N ASN A 334 12.54 -21.18 -9.10
CA ASN A 334 13.70 -20.29 -9.13
C ASN A 334 14.07 -19.82 -7.74
N PRO A 335 15.35 -19.59 -7.45
CA PRO A 335 15.77 -18.95 -6.21
C PRO A 335 15.10 -17.59 -6.05
N ALA A 336 14.49 -17.36 -4.87
CA ALA A 336 13.79 -16.13 -4.56
C ALA A 336 14.63 -15.23 -3.66
N ALA A 337 14.55 -13.90 -3.89
CA ALA A 337 15.14 -12.88 -3.05
C ALA A 337 14.07 -11.87 -2.59
N VAL A 338 14.02 -11.54 -1.32
CA VAL A 338 13.22 -10.44 -0.80
C VAL A 338 14.12 -9.24 -0.61
N ILE A 339 13.88 -8.18 -1.37
CA ILE A 339 14.69 -6.96 -1.33
C ILE A 339 14.00 -5.93 -0.45
N TYR A 340 14.72 -5.43 0.56
CA TYR A 340 14.18 -4.46 1.51
C TYR A 340 15.18 -3.38 1.88
N ASP A 341 14.67 -2.23 2.30
CA ASP A 341 15.49 -1.16 2.85
C ASP A 341 15.56 -1.30 4.37
N GLN A 342 16.78 -1.54 4.89
CA GLN A 342 17.04 -1.75 6.32
C GLN A 342 17.09 -0.47 7.15
N VAL A 343 17.19 0.71 6.51
CA VAL A 343 17.38 1.99 7.22
C VAL A 343 16.18 2.26 8.13
N GLY A 344 16.47 2.47 9.42
CA GLY A 344 15.46 2.78 10.45
C GLY A 344 14.74 1.56 11.04
N LEU A 345 15.06 0.33 10.62
CA LEU A 345 14.52 -0.86 11.26
C LEU A 345 15.12 -1.06 12.65
N HIS A 346 14.31 -1.57 13.57
CA HIS A 346 14.76 -1.88 14.94
C HIS A 346 15.84 -2.97 14.92
N PRO A 347 16.94 -2.87 15.69
CA PRO A 347 18.03 -3.85 15.70
C PRO A 347 17.56 -5.28 16.00
N ASN A 348 16.64 -5.48 16.95
CA ASN A 348 16.07 -6.79 17.25
C ASN A 348 15.30 -7.38 16.07
N TRP A 349 14.68 -6.54 15.24
CA TRP A 349 14.01 -6.98 14.03
C TRP A 349 15.01 -7.45 12.97
N LEU A 350 16.11 -6.72 12.78
CA LEU A 350 17.20 -7.14 11.89
C LEU A 350 17.78 -8.50 12.34
N ASN A 351 18.04 -8.66 13.63
CA ASN A 351 18.49 -9.95 14.19
C ASN A 351 17.47 -11.08 13.94
N HIS A 352 16.16 -10.77 14.01
CA HIS A 352 15.11 -11.74 13.69
C HIS A 352 15.12 -12.13 12.21
N LEU A 353 15.28 -11.17 11.29
CA LEU A 353 15.40 -11.46 9.86
C LEU A 353 16.65 -12.31 9.56
N ASP A 354 17.79 -11.98 10.17
CA ASP A 354 19.04 -12.77 10.02
C ASP A 354 18.85 -14.20 10.52
N TRP A 355 18.16 -14.34 11.68
CA TRP A 355 17.81 -15.68 12.20
C TRP A 355 16.90 -16.45 11.25
N LEU A 356 15.83 -15.85 10.73
CA LEU A 356 14.97 -16.48 9.72
C LEU A 356 15.77 -16.90 8.47
N GLY A 357 16.62 -16.02 7.96
CA GLY A 357 17.46 -16.28 6.78
C GLY A 357 18.45 -17.43 6.99
N SER A 358 18.92 -17.66 8.22
CA SER A 358 19.81 -18.78 8.54
C SER A 358 19.09 -20.15 8.56
N HIS A 359 17.76 -20.17 8.68
CA HIS A 359 16.93 -21.38 8.78
C HIS A 359 16.11 -21.66 7.52
N ILE A 360 15.83 -20.65 6.70
CA ILE A 360 15.00 -20.76 5.49
C ILE A 360 15.92 -20.61 4.28
N ARG A 361 15.93 -21.63 3.40
CA ARG A 361 16.81 -21.64 2.22
C ARG A 361 16.08 -21.40 0.90
N THR A 362 14.75 -21.47 0.90
CA THR A 362 13.91 -21.30 -0.30
C THR A 362 13.83 -19.87 -0.79
N ALA A 363 14.09 -18.90 0.07
CA ALA A 363 14.17 -17.47 -0.27
C ALA A 363 15.21 -16.79 0.63
N ARG A 364 15.82 -15.70 0.15
CA ARG A 364 16.86 -14.96 0.88
C ARG A 364 16.45 -13.51 1.12
N TRP A 365 16.89 -12.97 2.24
CA TRP A 365 16.86 -11.54 2.50
C TRP A 365 18.00 -10.85 1.78
N VAL A 366 17.71 -9.77 1.06
CA VAL A 366 18.70 -8.92 0.39
C VAL A 366 18.43 -7.47 0.75
N LYS A 367 19.41 -6.81 1.36
CA LYS A 367 19.33 -5.38 1.65
C LYS A 367 19.51 -4.59 0.36
N ALA A 368 18.64 -3.64 0.09
CA ALA A 368 18.60 -2.92 -1.19
C ALA A 368 19.95 -2.30 -1.59
N HIS A 369 20.68 -1.72 -0.63
CA HIS A 369 22.00 -1.10 -0.89
C HIS A 369 23.13 -2.12 -1.05
N GLU A 370 22.94 -3.37 -0.66
CA GLU A 370 23.88 -4.48 -0.81
C GLU A 370 23.52 -5.38 -2.00
N ALA A 371 22.47 -5.07 -2.77
CA ALA A 371 21.92 -5.95 -3.79
C ALA A 371 22.98 -6.43 -4.80
N GLY A 372 23.78 -5.52 -5.36
CA GLY A 372 24.86 -5.88 -6.29
C GLY A 372 25.86 -6.83 -5.67
N TRP A 373 26.29 -6.56 -4.44
CA TRP A 373 27.24 -7.42 -3.71
C TRP A 373 26.66 -8.81 -3.44
N GLN A 374 25.43 -8.89 -2.91
CA GLN A 374 24.80 -10.16 -2.57
C GLN A 374 24.41 -10.99 -3.81
N PHE A 375 24.11 -10.34 -4.93
CA PHE A 375 23.87 -11.05 -6.20
C PHE A 375 25.18 -11.54 -6.85
N ALA A 376 26.30 -10.81 -6.69
CA ALA A 376 27.61 -11.28 -7.16
C ALA A 376 28.05 -12.58 -6.47
N ASP A 377 27.73 -12.70 -5.18
CA ASP A 377 28.08 -13.83 -4.31
C ASP A 377 26.90 -14.84 -4.14
N TRP A 378 26.00 -14.87 -5.13
CA TRP A 378 24.81 -15.71 -5.11
C TRP A 378 25.15 -17.17 -5.37
N GLU A 379 25.60 -17.88 -4.34
CA GLU A 379 25.81 -19.32 -4.43
C GLU A 379 24.47 -20.09 -4.42
N ALA A 380 24.37 -21.12 -5.27
CA ALA A 380 23.30 -22.10 -5.17
C ALA A 380 23.51 -22.94 -3.90
N GLN A 381 22.62 -22.81 -2.92
CA GLN A 381 22.60 -23.67 -1.74
C GLN A 381 21.77 -24.92 -1.95
#